data_ee6bf032cc35f9849e1b476b91a13349
#
_entry.id   ee6bf032cc35f9849e1b476b91a13349
#
_cell.length_a   1.000
_cell.length_b   1.000
_cell.length_c   1.000
_cell.angle_alpha   90.00
_cell.angle_beta   90.00
_cell.angle_gamma   90.00
#
_symmetry.space_group_name_H-M   'P 1'
#
loop_
_entity.id
_entity.type
_entity.pdbx_description
1 polymer ?
#
loop_
_entity_poly.entity_id
_entity_poly.type
_entity_poly.pdbx_seq_one_letter_code
_entity_poly.pdbx_strand_id
1 'polypeptide(L)' 'MSEIMHWGIMKFGTKYYICNQAVKASEDKITDYHSKVTCKNCLKILKGEVNYNPRQG' A
#
# COMPACT_ATOMS: atom_id res chain seq x y z
N MET A 1 -5.03 -12.66 -16.53
CA MET A 1 -4.77 -11.34 -16.04
C MET A 1 -4.61 -11.35 -14.56
N SER A 2 -3.53 -10.95 -14.08
CA SER A 2 -3.35 -10.96 -12.65
C SER A 2 -3.83 -9.65 -12.05
N GLU A 3 -4.35 -9.76 -10.87
CA GLU A 3 -4.77 -8.59 -10.14
C GLU A 3 -3.59 -7.99 -9.44
N ILE A 4 -3.65 -6.68 -9.29
CA ILE A 4 -2.63 -5.98 -8.55
C ILE A 4 -3.04 -5.96 -7.09
N MET A 5 -2.18 -6.48 -6.24
CA MET A 5 -2.42 -6.51 -4.81
C MET A 5 -1.62 -5.40 -4.15
N HIS A 6 -2.30 -4.66 -3.29
CA HIS A 6 -1.71 -3.53 -2.60
C HIS A 6 -1.52 -3.87 -1.12
N TRP A 7 -0.73 -3.08 -0.46
CA TRP A 7 -0.59 -3.18 0.98
C TRP A 7 -1.55 -2.21 1.63
N GLY A 8 -2.31 -2.68 2.59
CA GLY A 8 -3.29 -1.84 3.28
C GLY A 8 -2.78 -1.37 4.62
N ILE A 9 -3.07 -0.13 4.94
CA ILE A 9 -2.75 0.42 6.26
C ILE A 9 -4.05 0.88 6.91
N MET A 10 -4.05 0.89 8.23
CA MET A 10 -5.23 1.29 8.98
C MET A 10 -5.06 2.71 9.47
N LYS A 11 -6.00 3.57 9.16
CA LYS A 11 -6.00 4.95 9.62
C LYS A 11 -7.42 5.31 10.04
N PHE A 12 -7.56 5.79 11.26
CA PHE A 12 -8.86 6.24 11.76
C PHE A 12 -9.93 5.16 11.61
N GLY A 13 -9.55 3.91 11.83
CA GLY A 13 -10.49 2.82 11.74
C GLY A 13 -10.83 2.37 10.34
N THR A 14 -10.18 2.92 9.33
CA THR A 14 -10.42 2.59 7.93
C THR A 14 -9.11 2.22 7.28
N LYS A 15 -9.16 1.23 6.41
CA LYS A 15 -7.97 0.82 5.68
C LYS A 15 -7.81 1.64 4.41
N TYR A 16 -6.59 2.00 4.13
CA TYR A 16 -6.24 2.75 2.93
C TYR A 16 -5.06 2.06 2.24
N TYR A 17 -4.91 2.30 0.95
CA TYR A 17 -3.75 1.80 0.22
C TYR A 17 -2.53 2.57 0.66
N ILE A 18 -1.42 1.87 0.90
CA ILE A 18 -0.20 2.55 1.30
C ILE A 18 0.35 3.41 0.16
N CYS A 19 0.06 3.01 -1.08
CA CYS A 19 0.54 3.77 -2.22
C CYS A 19 -0.37 4.96 -2.55
N ASN A 20 -1.58 4.97 -2.00
CA ASN A 20 -2.49 6.09 -2.22
C ASN A 20 -3.38 6.19 -1.00
N GLN A 21 -2.92 6.90 0.00
CA GLN A 21 -3.61 6.93 1.27
C GLN A 21 -4.84 7.83 1.29
N ALA A 22 -5.15 8.43 0.16
CA ALA A 22 -6.37 9.22 0.04
C ALA A 22 -7.55 8.37 -0.43
N VAL A 23 -7.31 7.12 -0.76
CA VAL A 23 -8.33 6.23 -1.31
C VAL A 23 -8.53 5.08 -0.34
N LYS A 24 -9.79 4.82 0.00
CA LYS A 24 -10.10 3.68 0.85
C LYS A 24 -9.73 2.39 0.16
N ALA A 25 -9.15 1.48 0.90
CA ALA A 25 -8.73 0.21 0.35
C ALA A 25 -9.89 -0.78 0.33
N SER A 26 -9.99 -1.51 -0.76
CA SER A 26 -10.92 -2.63 -0.83
C SER A 26 -10.22 -3.86 -0.27
N GLU A 27 -10.92 -4.62 0.56
CA GLU A 27 -10.31 -5.76 1.22
C GLU A 27 -9.83 -6.80 0.21
N ASP A 28 -10.50 -6.91 -0.92
CA ASP A 28 -10.11 -7.90 -1.90
C ASP A 28 -8.92 -7.44 -2.74
N LYS A 29 -8.46 -6.20 -2.53
CA LYS A 29 -7.33 -5.68 -3.28
C LYS A 29 -6.13 -5.39 -2.41
N ILE A 30 -6.17 -5.79 -1.16
CA ILE A 30 -5.04 -5.59 -0.25
C ILE A 30 -4.68 -6.92 0.38
N THR A 31 -3.45 -7.00 0.85
CA THR A 31 -2.95 -8.20 1.48
C THR A 31 -2.06 -7.81 2.65
N ASP A 32 -1.96 -8.71 3.61
CA ASP A 32 -1.07 -8.51 4.75
C ASP A 32 0.27 -9.19 4.56
N TYR A 33 0.50 -9.75 3.40
CA TYR A 33 1.74 -10.47 3.13
C TYR A 33 2.55 -9.73 2.08
N HIS A 34 3.77 -9.35 2.46
CA HIS A 34 4.65 -8.63 1.54
C HIS A 34 4.85 -9.41 0.25
N SER A 35 4.95 -10.73 0.36
CA SER A 35 5.22 -11.55 -0.80
C SER A 35 4.06 -11.57 -1.79
N LYS A 36 2.88 -11.17 -1.34
CA LYS A 36 1.72 -11.15 -2.22
C LYS A 36 1.45 -9.78 -2.80
N VAL A 37 2.17 -8.77 -2.36
CA VAL A 37 2.00 -7.43 -2.89
C VAL A 37 2.66 -7.36 -4.26
N THR A 38 1.88 -6.97 -5.25
CA THR A 38 2.39 -6.86 -6.61
C THR A 38 2.39 -5.42 -7.12
N CYS A 39 1.78 -4.51 -6.38
CA CYS A 39 1.81 -3.10 -6.76
C CYS A 39 3.22 -2.56 -6.58
N LYS A 40 3.82 -2.07 -7.64
CA LYS A 40 5.20 -1.61 -7.58
C LYS A 40 5.37 -0.43 -6.64
N ASN A 41 4.38 0.46 -6.61
CA ASN A 41 4.46 1.60 -5.70
C ASN A 41 4.42 1.16 -4.25
N CYS A 42 3.53 0.22 -3.93
CA CYS A 42 3.47 -0.31 -2.58
C CYS A 42 4.77 -1.00 -2.21
N LEU A 43 5.33 -1.76 -3.13
CA LEU A 43 6.58 -2.45 -2.87
C LEU A 43 7.71 -1.50 -2.61
N LYS A 44 7.78 -0.41 -3.37
CA LYS A 44 8.83 0.58 -3.15
C LYS A 44 8.72 1.22 -1.78
N ILE A 45 7.51 1.53 -1.37
CA ILE A 45 7.29 2.12 -0.06
C ILE A 45 7.66 1.12 1.04
N LEU A 46 7.24 -0.12 0.88
CA LEU A 46 7.54 -1.15 1.87
C LEU A 46 9.02 -1.42 2.00
N LYS A 47 9.73 -1.32 0.88
CA LYS A 47 11.16 -1.51 0.91
C LYS A 47 11.92 -0.29 1.39
N GLY A 48 11.25 0.84 1.48
CA GLY A 48 11.92 2.05 1.89
C GLY A 48 12.62 2.79 0.78
N GLU A 49 12.40 2.40 -0.46
CA GLU A 49 13.05 3.07 -1.58
C GLU A 49 12.39 4.38 -1.92
N VAL A 50 11.10 4.50 -1.63
CA VAL A 50 10.35 5.71 -1.88
C VAL A 50 9.71 6.15 -0.59
N ASN A 51 9.96 7.38 -0.22
CA ASN A 51 9.35 7.93 0.97
C ASN A 51 8.05 8.59 0.60
N TYR A 52 6.99 8.13 1.21
CA TYR A 52 5.72 8.80 1.05
C TYR A 52 5.53 9.85 2.13
N ASN A 53 6.48 9.93 3.03
CA ASN A 53 6.44 10.90 4.11
C ASN A 53 7.09 12.18 3.59
N PRO A 54 6.34 13.26 3.46
CA PRO A 54 6.86 14.46 2.80
C PRO A 54 8.03 15.10 3.53
N ARG A 55 8.15 14.92 4.82
CA ARG A 55 9.25 15.52 5.51
C ARG A 55 10.52 14.70 5.41
N GLN A 56 10.45 13.61 4.81
CA GLN A 56 11.59 12.78 4.71
C GLN A 56 12.49 13.35 3.64
N GLY A 57 12.85 14.02 3.42
CA GLY A 57 13.65 14.55 2.37
C GLY A 57 14.85 13.71 2.07
#